data_870a044abf37f147d2ee72ad539aa7a1
#
_entry.id   870a044abf37f147d2ee72ad539aa7a1
#
_cell.length_a   1.000
_cell.length_b   1.000
_cell.length_c   1.000
_cell.angle_alpha   90.00
_cell.angle_beta   90.00
_cell.angle_gamma   90.00
#
_symmetry.space_group_name_H-M   'P 1'
#
loop_
_entity.id
_entity.type
_entity.pdbx_description
1 polymer ?
#
loop_
_entity_poly.entity_id
_entity_poly.type
_entity_poly.pdbx_seq_one_letter_code
_entity_poly.pdbx_strand_id
1 'polypeptide(L)'
;MRRLRSLLVSVLALIIAIQPAFAWSEGGHNIIAVLAFDLMKPAQQQRVIELLGKHPRFAEDFKPGPKIVDVNHWIIGRAGYWPDVARDQPAFNRPNWHYQLGSTLTIGDNVKVHPTPGPLPAGSDLETKDLHIAQAIELCRQTLRGSAPDSDKAIAICWLAHLIADSHQPCHAGSLYVDGIFPEGDRGANSIPTKQSRNLHALWDGLLGGRYNAGDIARRAKEIKGDKESWKAAETAGKTLEPLEWLRESSEFGKSYVYTPEVLSAVEAAQRSGAEKVETVDLPAAYLTAAGALAQKRAAFASHRLAKLLSEDLK
;
A
#
# COMPACT_ATOMS: atom_id res chain seq x y z
N MET A 1 -46.88 30.07 38.78
CA MET A 1 -45.80 29.14 38.85
C MET A 1 -45.65 28.46 37.46
N ARG A 2 -44.78 28.99 36.63
CA ARG A 2 -44.52 28.48 35.27
C ARG A 2 -43.29 27.54 35.34
N ARG A 3 -43.50 26.26 35.04
CA ARG A 3 -42.41 25.27 34.94
C ARG A 3 -41.69 25.42 33.59
N LEU A 4 -40.44 25.85 33.62
CA LEU A 4 -39.52 25.81 32.49
C LEU A 4 -39.14 24.34 32.25
N ARG A 5 -39.51 23.78 31.11
CA ARG A 5 -38.99 22.49 30.63
C ARG A 5 -37.76 22.79 29.79
N SER A 6 -36.59 22.44 30.34
CA SER A 6 -35.31 22.45 29.60
C SER A 6 -35.33 21.30 28.63
N LEU A 7 -35.33 21.60 27.34
CA LEU A 7 -34.99 20.61 26.29
C LEU A 7 -33.45 20.46 26.23
N LEU A 8 -32.95 19.34 26.71
CA LEU A 8 -31.60 18.90 26.41
C LEU A 8 -31.60 18.34 24.97
N VAL A 9 -31.03 19.08 24.03
CA VAL A 9 -30.71 18.59 22.71
C VAL A 9 -29.37 17.87 22.83
N SER A 10 -29.39 16.54 22.88
CA SER A 10 -28.19 15.70 22.78
C SER A 10 -27.73 15.71 21.33
N VAL A 11 -26.69 16.49 21.03
CA VAL A 11 -25.95 16.38 19.77
C VAL A 11 -25.10 15.10 19.84
N LEU A 12 -25.62 14.03 19.24
CA LEU A 12 -24.86 12.81 19.04
C LEU A 12 -23.87 13.08 17.91
N ALA A 13 -22.64 13.46 18.25
CA ALA A 13 -21.53 13.54 17.28
C ALA A 13 -21.26 12.12 16.78
N LEU A 14 -21.70 11.82 15.57
CA LEU A 14 -21.37 10.60 14.87
C LEU A 14 -19.87 10.69 14.51
N ILE A 15 -19.00 10.16 15.38
CA ILE A 15 -17.60 9.93 15.04
C ILE A 15 -17.60 8.82 14.00
N ILE A 16 -17.60 9.22 12.72
CA ILE A 16 -17.26 8.31 11.64
C ILE A 16 -15.81 7.93 11.88
N ALA A 17 -15.57 6.78 12.49
CA ALA A 17 -14.26 6.18 12.58
C ALA A 17 -13.79 5.96 11.13
N ILE A 18 -12.93 6.85 10.64
CA ILE A 18 -12.23 6.70 9.38
C ILE A 18 -11.33 5.48 9.58
N GLN A 19 -11.81 4.30 9.16
CA GLN A 19 -11.00 3.09 9.17
C GLN A 19 -9.85 3.35 8.19
N PRO A 20 -8.60 3.26 8.63
CA PRO A 20 -7.47 3.46 7.74
C PRO A 20 -7.56 2.45 6.59
N ALA A 21 -7.34 2.92 5.36
CA ALA A 21 -7.08 2.04 4.25
C ALA A 21 -5.76 1.32 4.57
N PHE A 22 -5.78 0.01 4.59
CA PHE A 22 -4.57 -0.79 4.64
C PHE A 22 -4.07 -0.91 3.20
N ALA A 23 -2.78 -0.87 3.01
CA ALA A 23 -2.07 -1.30 1.80
C ALA A 23 -2.25 -2.82 1.59
N TRP A 24 -1.45 -3.47 0.73
CA TRP A 24 -1.46 -4.94 0.75
C TRP A 24 -1.56 -5.44 2.19
N SER A 25 -2.38 -6.45 2.43
CA SER A 25 -2.49 -7.04 3.77
C SER A 25 -1.12 -7.51 4.28
N GLU A 26 -1.03 -7.85 5.56
CA GLU A 26 0.19 -8.37 6.17
C GLU A 26 0.87 -9.46 5.32
N GLY A 27 0.08 -10.41 4.77
CA GLY A 27 0.59 -11.47 3.89
C GLY A 27 1.26 -10.93 2.62
N GLY A 28 0.66 -9.94 1.97
CA GLY A 28 1.18 -9.35 0.75
C GLY A 28 2.50 -8.63 0.95
N HIS A 29 2.60 -7.77 1.97
CA HIS A 29 3.86 -7.10 2.34
C HIS A 29 4.97 -8.09 2.68
N ASN A 30 4.65 -9.12 3.47
CA ASN A 30 5.62 -10.17 3.82
C ASN A 30 6.14 -10.90 2.58
N ILE A 31 5.25 -11.31 1.66
CA ILE A 31 5.64 -12.01 0.41
C ILE A 31 6.60 -11.16 -0.41
N ILE A 32 6.26 -9.88 -0.64
CA ILE A 32 7.09 -8.96 -1.44
C ILE A 32 8.47 -8.77 -0.81
N ALA A 33 8.53 -8.53 0.51
CA ALA A 33 9.77 -8.32 1.22
C ALA A 33 10.67 -9.58 1.24
N VAL A 34 10.08 -10.77 1.46
CA VAL A 34 10.80 -12.06 1.43
C VAL A 34 11.32 -12.35 0.02
N LEU A 35 10.51 -12.16 -1.01
CA LEU A 35 10.96 -12.34 -2.40
C LEU A 35 12.10 -11.39 -2.76
N ALA A 36 12.03 -10.13 -2.31
CA ALA A 36 13.10 -9.17 -2.53
C ALA A 36 14.40 -9.59 -1.81
N PHE A 37 14.28 -10.03 -0.58
CA PHE A 37 15.42 -10.54 0.21
C PHE A 37 16.11 -11.73 -0.47
N ASP A 38 15.34 -12.69 -0.97
CA ASP A 38 15.85 -13.85 -1.71
C ASP A 38 16.62 -13.49 -2.99
N LEU A 39 16.32 -12.33 -3.60
CA LEU A 39 17.02 -11.82 -4.79
C LEU A 39 18.36 -11.15 -4.47
N MET A 40 18.62 -10.83 -3.20
CA MET A 40 19.83 -10.14 -2.77
C MET A 40 21.01 -11.11 -2.57
N LYS A 41 22.24 -10.61 -2.72
CA LYS A 41 23.45 -11.37 -2.40
C LYS A 41 23.56 -11.59 -0.87
N PRO A 42 24.17 -12.70 -0.41
CA PRO A 42 24.27 -13.00 1.03
C PRO A 42 24.84 -11.85 1.89
N ALA A 43 25.86 -11.15 1.43
CA ALA A 43 26.42 -10.01 2.17
C ALA A 43 25.44 -8.84 2.30
N GLN A 44 24.58 -8.61 1.29
CA GLN A 44 23.56 -7.58 1.33
C GLN A 44 22.40 -8.00 2.25
N GLN A 45 22.01 -9.27 2.22
CA GLN A 45 21.02 -9.83 3.15
C GLN A 45 21.48 -9.64 4.61
N GLN A 46 22.74 -10.00 4.90
CA GLN A 46 23.32 -9.82 6.21
C GLN A 46 23.28 -8.36 6.64
N ARG A 47 23.70 -7.41 5.79
CA ARG A 47 23.69 -5.98 6.09
C ARG A 47 22.29 -5.45 6.39
N VAL A 48 21.27 -5.89 5.65
CA VAL A 48 19.85 -5.52 5.92
C VAL A 48 19.42 -6.01 7.30
N ILE A 49 19.70 -7.26 7.65
CA ILE A 49 19.33 -7.83 8.95
C ILE A 49 20.07 -7.14 10.10
N GLU A 50 21.35 -6.82 9.93
CA GLU A 50 22.14 -6.07 10.92
C GLU A 50 21.54 -4.68 11.18
N LEU A 51 21.16 -3.96 10.12
CA LEU A 51 20.53 -2.65 10.25
C LEU A 51 19.15 -2.77 10.89
N LEU A 52 18.31 -3.71 10.48
CA LEU A 52 16.99 -3.93 11.08
C LEU A 52 17.11 -4.24 12.57
N GLY A 53 18.19 -4.93 13.02
CA GLY A 53 18.50 -5.14 14.43
C GLY A 53 18.76 -3.85 15.23
N LYS A 54 18.96 -2.70 14.55
CA LYS A 54 19.11 -1.38 15.19
C LYS A 54 17.80 -0.59 15.25
N HIS A 55 16.71 -1.16 14.76
CA HIS A 55 15.40 -0.52 14.80
C HIS A 55 15.00 -0.21 16.25
N PRO A 56 14.55 1.03 16.58
CA PRO A 56 14.29 1.44 17.96
C PRO A 56 13.20 0.61 18.66
N ARG A 57 12.37 -0.08 17.87
CA ARG A 57 11.32 -0.97 18.37
C ARG A 57 11.56 -2.45 18.00
N PHE A 58 12.83 -2.82 17.82
CA PHE A 58 13.15 -4.19 17.40
C PHE A 58 12.68 -5.25 18.43
N ALA A 59 12.89 -4.98 19.71
CA ALA A 59 12.52 -5.92 20.77
C ALA A 59 11.01 -6.13 20.91
N GLU A 60 10.21 -5.09 20.63
CA GLU A 60 8.75 -5.12 20.77
C GLU A 60 8.08 -5.66 19.51
N ASP A 61 8.50 -5.17 18.33
CA ASP A 61 7.72 -5.36 17.09
C ASP A 61 8.26 -6.46 16.18
N PHE A 62 9.52 -6.90 16.34
CA PHE A 62 10.18 -7.87 15.44
C PHE A 62 10.46 -9.22 16.10
N LYS A 63 10.10 -9.40 17.37
CA LYS A 63 10.34 -10.67 18.07
C LYS A 63 9.61 -11.82 17.37
N PRO A 64 10.32 -12.86 16.89
CA PRO A 64 9.68 -13.99 16.24
C PRO A 64 8.91 -14.82 17.28
N GLY A 65 7.75 -15.37 16.85
CA GLY A 65 7.06 -16.36 17.66
C GLY A 65 7.83 -17.69 17.74
N PRO A 66 7.52 -18.55 18.72
CA PRO A 66 8.27 -19.79 18.98
C PRO A 66 8.24 -20.82 17.84
N LYS A 67 7.35 -20.66 16.87
CA LYS A 67 7.20 -21.53 15.69
C LYS A 67 7.89 -21.02 14.44
N ILE A 68 8.57 -19.86 14.52
CA ILE A 68 9.27 -19.28 13.39
C ILE A 68 10.63 -19.99 13.24
N VAL A 69 10.82 -20.69 12.14
CA VAL A 69 12.05 -21.43 11.80
C VAL A 69 13.05 -20.53 11.07
N ASP A 70 12.56 -19.76 10.08
CA ASP A 70 13.38 -18.80 9.33
C ASP A 70 13.24 -17.40 9.93
N VAL A 71 14.18 -17.06 10.80
CA VAL A 71 14.18 -15.78 11.54
C VAL A 71 14.45 -14.60 10.59
N ASN A 72 15.31 -14.79 9.57
CA ASN A 72 15.63 -13.71 8.63
C ASN A 72 14.41 -13.38 7.74
N HIS A 73 13.73 -14.39 7.22
CA HIS A 73 12.47 -14.17 6.48
C HIS A 73 11.39 -13.55 7.36
N TRP A 74 11.32 -13.92 8.65
CA TRP A 74 10.42 -13.24 9.58
C TRP A 74 10.77 -11.76 9.74
N ILE A 75 12.04 -11.42 10.02
CA ILE A 75 12.48 -10.04 10.26
C ILE A 75 12.21 -9.17 9.02
N ILE A 76 12.61 -9.63 7.83
CA ILE A 76 12.42 -8.83 6.62
C ILE A 76 10.94 -8.73 6.21
N GLY A 77 10.18 -9.80 6.35
CA GLY A 77 8.74 -9.78 6.11
C GLY A 77 8.03 -8.82 7.07
N ARG A 78 8.38 -8.89 8.36
CA ARG A 78 7.89 -7.98 9.38
C ARG A 78 8.28 -6.52 9.10
N ALA A 79 9.48 -6.26 8.61
CA ALA A 79 9.92 -4.94 8.20
C ALA A 79 9.03 -4.37 7.10
N GLY A 80 8.69 -5.16 6.07
CA GLY A 80 7.76 -4.73 5.01
C GLY A 80 6.35 -4.39 5.50
N TYR A 81 5.89 -4.98 6.59
CA TYR A 81 4.58 -4.71 7.18
C TYR A 81 4.62 -3.75 8.37
N TRP A 82 5.79 -3.43 8.91
CA TRP A 82 5.92 -2.67 10.15
C TRP A 82 5.25 -1.28 10.13
N PRO A 83 5.24 -0.48 9.05
CA PRO A 83 4.53 0.80 9.01
C PRO A 83 3.04 0.69 9.38
N ASP A 84 2.37 -0.39 9.02
CA ASP A 84 0.98 -0.65 9.41
C ASP A 84 0.84 -1.05 10.87
N VAL A 85 1.83 -1.77 11.43
CA VAL A 85 1.88 -2.10 12.86
C VAL A 85 2.07 -0.85 13.71
N ALA A 86 2.84 0.12 13.19
CA ALA A 86 3.19 1.34 13.89
C ALA A 86 2.13 2.45 13.79
N ARG A 87 0.97 2.22 13.16
CA ARG A 87 -0.10 3.23 12.99
C ARG A 87 -0.62 3.80 14.29
N ASP A 88 -0.66 3.00 15.36
CA ASP A 88 -1.11 3.44 16.68
C ASP A 88 -0.03 4.23 17.45
N GLN A 89 1.14 4.44 16.84
CA GLN A 89 2.27 5.14 17.43
C GLN A 89 2.51 6.46 16.73
N PRO A 90 2.14 7.61 17.34
CA PRO A 90 2.22 8.94 16.71
C PRO A 90 3.60 9.30 16.17
N ALA A 91 4.66 8.78 16.80
CA ALA A 91 6.05 9.01 16.37
C ALA A 91 6.37 8.37 15.01
N PHE A 92 5.67 7.29 14.65
CA PHE A 92 5.94 6.52 13.43
C PHE A 92 4.78 6.52 12.43
N ASN A 93 3.61 7.00 12.81
CA ASN A 93 2.44 7.02 11.93
C ASN A 93 2.58 8.10 10.84
N ARG A 94 2.53 7.68 9.58
CA ARG A 94 2.65 8.53 8.38
C ARG A 94 1.52 8.20 7.39
N PRO A 95 0.27 8.55 7.68
CA PRO A 95 -0.88 8.08 6.90
C PRO A 95 -0.85 8.49 5.42
N ASN A 96 -0.27 9.65 5.09
CA ASN A 96 -0.20 10.13 3.71
C ASN A 96 0.87 9.41 2.88
N TRP A 97 1.87 8.80 3.51
CA TRP A 97 2.97 8.15 2.81
C TRP A 97 2.51 6.94 1.99
N HIS A 98 1.41 6.29 2.37
CA HIS A 98 0.92 5.04 1.79
C HIS A 98 0.33 5.17 0.38
N TYR A 99 0.07 6.38 -0.12
CA TYR A 99 -0.63 6.56 -1.40
C TYR A 99 -0.17 7.80 -2.16
N GLN A 100 -0.56 7.85 -3.44
CA GLN A 100 -0.36 9.02 -4.30
C GLN A 100 -1.69 9.75 -4.49
N LEU A 101 -1.62 11.09 -4.55
CA LEU A 101 -2.73 11.91 -5.01
C LEU A 101 -2.81 11.91 -6.54
N GLY A 102 -3.97 12.25 -7.07
CA GLY A 102 -4.22 12.34 -8.49
C GLY A 102 -5.34 11.40 -8.95
N SER A 103 -5.62 11.44 -10.24
CA SER A 103 -6.68 10.65 -10.86
C SER A 103 -6.14 9.40 -11.54
N THR A 104 -6.76 8.25 -11.23
CA THR A 104 -6.67 7.05 -12.06
C THR A 104 -7.63 7.16 -13.23
N LEU A 105 -8.86 7.62 -12.99
CA LEU A 105 -9.90 7.81 -14.00
C LEU A 105 -10.78 9.00 -13.60
N THR A 106 -11.21 9.78 -14.60
CA THR A 106 -12.11 10.93 -14.41
C THR A 106 -13.30 10.81 -15.33
N ILE A 107 -14.51 11.00 -14.80
CA ILE A 107 -15.79 10.98 -15.52
C ILE A 107 -16.57 12.26 -15.19
N GLY A 108 -16.84 13.08 -16.22
CA GLY A 108 -17.50 14.38 -16.09
C GLY A 108 -16.54 15.52 -15.78
N ASP A 109 -17.08 16.74 -15.76
CA ASP A 109 -16.28 17.98 -15.73
C ASP A 109 -16.27 18.68 -14.35
N ASN A 110 -17.27 18.39 -13.49
CA ASN A 110 -17.40 19.04 -12.18
C ASN A 110 -16.70 18.22 -11.08
N VAL A 111 -15.41 17.96 -11.25
CA VAL A 111 -14.59 17.23 -10.30
C VAL A 111 -13.36 18.06 -9.90
N LYS A 112 -12.93 17.88 -8.66
CA LYS A 112 -11.74 18.56 -8.11
C LYS A 112 -10.62 17.55 -7.94
N VAL A 113 -9.91 17.26 -9.02
CA VAL A 113 -8.76 16.35 -8.98
C VAL A 113 -7.63 16.97 -8.15
N HIS A 114 -7.15 16.24 -7.16
CA HIS A 114 -5.96 16.65 -6.40
C HIS A 114 -4.72 16.58 -7.31
N PRO A 115 -3.86 17.61 -7.29
CA PRO A 115 -2.64 17.59 -8.09
C PRO A 115 -1.71 16.48 -7.62
N THR A 116 -0.98 15.89 -8.56
CA THR A 116 0.11 14.97 -8.22
C THR A 116 1.18 15.74 -7.43
N PRO A 117 1.62 15.23 -6.28
CA PRO A 117 2.67 15.86 -5.49
C PRO A 117 3.97 16.07 -6.30
N GLY A 118 4.61 17.19 -6.06
CA GLY A 118 5.90 17.52 -6.66
C GLY A 118 7.07 16.70 -6.08
N PRO A 119 8.31 17.11 -6.34
CA PRO A 119 9.50 16.46 -5.78
C PRO A 119 9.52 16.55 -4.25
N LEU A 120 10.40 15.77 -3.61
CA LEU A 120 10.60 15.78 -2.16
C LEU A 120 10.95 17.21 -1.70
N PRO A 121 10.18 17.81 -0.76
CA PRO A 121 10.49 19.14 -0.24
C PRO A 121 11.85 19.18 0.49
N ALA A 122 12.58 20.27 0.32
CA ALA A 122 13.85 20.46 1.00
C ALA A 122 13.67 20.47 2.52
N GLY A 123 14.59 19.81 3.25
CA GLY A 123 14.53 19.72 4.70
C GLY A 123 13.56 18.67 5.24
N SER A 124 12.95 17.85 4.37
CA SER A 124 12.15 16.71 4.82
C SER A 124 13.01 15.67 5.55
N ASP A 125 12.43 15.05 6.57
CA ASP A 125 13.02 13.98 7.38
C ASP A 125 12.01 12.87 7.66
N LEU A 126 12.41 11.82 8.40
CA LEU A 126 11.53 10.70 8.74
C LEU A 126 10.35 11.07 9.65
N GLU A 127 10.31 12.29 10.20
CA GLU A 127 9.20 12.80 11.01
C GLU A 127 8.20 13.62 10.17
N THR A 128 8.55 14.01 8.95
CA THR A 128 7.70 14.78 8.04
C THR A 128 6.45 13.99 7.65
N LYS A 129 5.26 14.47 8.03
CA LYS A 129 4.00 13.74 7.86
C LYS A 129 3.31 13.92 6.52
N ASP A 130 3.52 15.09 5.88
CA ASP A 130 2.75 15.52 4.71
C ASP A 130 3.40 15.13 3.38
N LEU A 131 4.20 14.05 3.38
CA LEU A 131 4.71 13.46 2.15
C LEU A 131 3.72 12.44 1.59
N HIS A 132 3.77 12.25 0.27
CA HIS A 132 3.11 11.17 -0.42
C HIS A 132 4.13 10.12 -0.88
N ILE A 133 3.63 8.98 -1.34
CA ILE A 133 4.41 7.74 -1.52
C ILE A 133 5.71 7.93 -2.32
N ALA A 134 5.69 8.67 -3.44
CA ALA A 134 6.88 8.90 -4.26
C ALA A 134 7.94 9.73 -3.52
N GLN A 135 7.51 10.77 -2.80
CA GLN A 135 8.38 11.62 -1.98
C GLN A 135 8.98 10.83 -0.81
N ALA A 136 8.16 10.01 -0.13
CA ALA A 136 8.58 9.20 0.99
C ALA A 136 9.59 8.10 0.57
N ILE A 137 9.41 7.48 -0.61
CA ILE A 137 10.40 6.56 -1.18
C ILE A 137 11.74 7.27 -1.38
N GLU A 138 11.74 8.45 -1.98
CA GLU A 138 12.97 9.20 -2.21
C GLU A 138 13.64 9.61 -0.90
N LEU A 139 12.87 10.04 0.11
CA LEU A 139 13.40 10.34 1.45
C LEU A 139 14.07 9.12 2.09
N CYS A 140 13.42 7.96 2.05
CA CYS A 140 14.01 6.72 2.58
C CYS A 140 15.32 6.37 1.86
N ARG A 141 15.38 6.51 0.54
CA ARG A 141 16.60 6.28 -0.25
C ARG A 141 17.72 7.24 0.12
N GLN A 142 17.42 8.54 0.30
CA GLN A 142 18.40 9.53 0.76
C GLN A 142 18.93 9.19 2.17
N THR A 143 18.04 8.76 3.09
CA THR A 143 18.43 8.31 4.43
C THR A 143 19.39 7.11 4.37
N LEU A 144 19.12 6.12 3.52
CA LEU A 144 19.95 4.92 3.38
C LEU A 144 21.34 5.22 2.80
N ARG A 145 21.41 6.10 1.78
CA ARG A 145 22.68 6.50 1.13
C ARG A 145 23.52 7.47 1.97
N GLY A 146 22.86 8.22 2.85
CA GLY A 146 23.49 9.25 3.65
C GLY A 146 24.19 8.73 4.90
N SER A 147 24.62 9.67 5.74
CA SER A 147 25.29 9.44 7.03
C SER A 147 24.31 9.33 8.21
N ALA A 148 23.03 9.06 7.95
CA ALA A 148 22.02 8.90 8.99
C ALA A 148 22.40 7.77 9.98
N PRO A 149 21.99 7.86 11.26
CA PRO A 149 22.18 6.79 12.24
C PRO A 149 21.59 5.45 11.76
N ASP A 150 22.17 4.34 12.20
CA ASP A 150 21.68 3.00 11.83
C ASP A 150 20.22 2.76 12.28
N SER A 151 19.77 3.41 13.36
CA SER A 151 18.36 3.40 13.79
C SER A 151 17.42 4.00 12.73
N ASP A 152 17.81 5.12 12.15
CA ASP A 152 17.03 5.80 11.13
C ASP A 152 17.07 5.04 9.81
N LYS A 153 18.23 4.43 9.49
CA LYS A 153 18.33 3.52 8.34
C LYS A 153 17.44 2.30 8.50
N ALA A 154 17.29 1.76 9.70
CA ALA A 154 16.37 0.67 9.99
C ALA A 154 14.90 1.07 9.76
N ILE A 155 14.49 2.25 10.24
CA ILE A 155 13.17 2.81 9.98
C ILE A 155 12.97 3.03 8.48
N ALA A 156 13.97 3.59 7.79
CA ALA A 156 13.92 3.82 6.35
C ALA A 156 13.81 2.52 5.54
N ILE A 157 14.45 1.41 5.95
CA ILE A 157 14.28 0.08 5.33
C ILE A 157 12.83 -0.38 5.46
N CYS A 158 12.22 -0.25 6.65
CA CYS A 158 10.83 -0.65 6.88
C CYS A 158 9.89 0.14 5.97
N TRP A 159 10.00 1.46 5.96
CA TRP A 159 9.20 2.32 5.09
C TRP A 159 9.45 2.02 3.61
N LEU A 160 10.70 1.90 3.17
CA LEU A 160 11.01 1.63 1.77
C LEU A 160 10.38 0.31 1.28
N ALA A 161 10.51 -0.76 2.07
CA ALA A 161 9.92 -2.06 1.75
C ALA A 161 8.39 -1.99 1.66
N HIS A 162 7.76 -1.26 2.56
CA HIS A 162 6.32 -1.04 2.59
C HIS A 162 5.84 -0.21 1.38
N LEU A 163 6.44 0.95 1.17
CA LEU A 163 6.03 1.90 0.14
C LEU A 163 6.24 1.37 -1.28
N ILE A 164 7.29 0.59 -1.50
CA ILE A 164 7.47 -0.08 -2.79
C ILE A 164 6.35 -1.09 -3.02
N ALA A 165 5.94 -1.85 -2.01
CA ALA A 165 4.78 -2.73 -2.12
C ALA A 165 3.51 -1.94 -2.43
N ASP A 166 3.24 -0.85 -1.70
CA ASP A 166 2.07 0.02 -1.89
C ASP A 166 2.03 0.66 -3.27
N SER A 167 3.16 1.15 -3.78
CA SER A 167 3.25 1.74 -5.13
C SER A 167 2.91 0.76 -6.25
N HIS A 168 2.87 -0.55 -5.95
CA HIS A 168 2.48 -1.61 -6.87
C HIS A 168 1.04 -2.11 -6.65
N GLN A 169 0.31 -1.59 -5.67
CA GLN A 169 -1.11 -1.82 -5.48
C GLN A 169 -1.91 -0.73 -6.23
N PRO A 170 -2.72 -1.09 -7.25
CA PRO A 170 -3.36 -0.11 -8.12
C PRO A 170 -4.21 0.95 -7.41
N CYS A 171 -4.89 0.59 -6.31
CA CYS A 171 -5.72 1.53 -5.55
C CYS A 171 -4.91 2.59 -4.76
N HIS A 172 -3.58 2.42 -4.63
CA HIS A 172 -2.69 3.41 -3.99
C HIS A 172 -2.13 4.45 -4.96
N ALA A 173 -2.36 4.28 -6.27
CA ALA A 173 -1.76 5.13 -7.31
C ALA A 173 -2.66 6.29 -7.76
N GLY A 174 -3.86 6.42 -7.20
CA GLY A 174 -4.83 7.46 -7.53
C GLY A 174 -6.26 7.04 -7.22
N SER A 175 -7.22 7.87 -7.61
CA SER A 175 -8.65 7.70 -7.32
C SER A 175 -9.50 7.78 -8.58
N LEU A 176 -10.71 7.26 -8.51
CA LEU A 176 -11.78 7.51 -9.47
C LEU A 176 -12.49 8.81 -9.09
N TYR A 177 -12.53 9.76 -10.01
CA TYR A 177 -13.28 11.00 -9.89
C TYR A 177 -14.51 10.95 -10.78
N VAL A 178 -15.67 11.20 -10.20
CA VAL A 178 -16.95 11.18 -10.94
C VAL A 178 -17.81 12.34 -10.48
N ASP A 179 -18.26 13.13 -11.44
CA ASP A 179 -19.20 14.23 -11.19
C ASP A 179 -20.44 13.73 -10.44
N GLY A 180 -20.86 14.47 -9.42
CA GLY A 180 -22.05 14.19 -8.62
C GLY A 180 -21.90 13.12 -7.54
N ILE A 181 -21.00 12.12 -7.67
CA ILE A 181 -20.84 11.07 -6.65
C ILE A 181 -19.45 11.05 -5.99
N PHE A 182 -18.38 11.27 -6.74
CA PHE A 182 -17.01 11.32 -6.24
C PHE A 182 -16.27 12.58 -6.75
N PRO A 183 -16.79 13.80 -6.48
CA PRO A 183 -16.21 15.03 -7.02
C PRO A 183 -14.79 15.30 -6.47
N GLU A 184 -14.44 14.77 -5.30
CA GLU A 184 -13.10 14.85 -4.67
C GLU A 184 -12.37 13.49 -4.68
N GLY A 185 -12.86 12.53 -5.46
CA GLY A 185 -12.31 11.19 -5.62
C GLY A 185 -12.92 10.14 -4.68
N ASP A 186 -12.84 8.88 -5.08
CA ASP A 186 -13.36 7.71 -4.35
C ASP A 186 -12.41 7.18 -3.26
N ARG A 187 -11.33 7.90 -3.00
CA ARG A 187 -10.30 7.53 -2.01
C ARG A 187 -9.60 6.21 -2.35
N GLY A 188 -9.20 6.04 -3.62
CA GLY A 188 -8.57 4.83 -4.10
C GLY A 188 -9.47 3.60 -3.90
N ALA A 189 -10.70 3.67 -4.40
CA ALA A 189 -11.71 2.62 -4.32
C ALA A 189 -12.25 2.28 -2.90
N ASN A 190 -11.92 3.07 -1.87
CA ASN A 190 -12.47 2.86 -0.52
C ASN A 190 -13.96 3.19 -0.43
N SER A 191 -14.49 4.05 -1.31
CA SER A 191 -15.90 4.46 -1.32
C SER A 191 -16.81 3.52 -2.11
N ILE A 192 -16.29 2.42 -2.65
CA ILE A 192 -17.05 1.43 -3.45
C ILE A 192 -17.21 0.13 -2.65
N PRO A 193 -18.38 -0.14 -2.05
CA PRO A 193 -18.63 -1.36 -1.29
C PRO A 193 -18.72 -2.58 -2.20
N THR A 194 -18.25 -3.75 -1.74
CA THR A 194 -18.33 -5.02 -2.49
C THR A 194 -18.87 -6.14 -1.62
N LYS A 195 -19.46 -7.17 -2.22
CA LYS A 195 -19.90 -8.36 -1.47
C LYS A 195 -18.72 -9.21 -0.97
N GLN A 196 -17.61 -9.19 -1.70
CA GLN A 196 -16.44 -10.01 -1.42
C GLN A 196 -15.56 -9.46 -0.30
N SER A 197 -15.67 -8.15 -0.01
CA SER A 197 -14.95 -7.47 1.06
C SER A 197 -15.74 -6.23 1.49
N ARG A 198 -15.30 -5.54 2.57
CA ARG A 198 -15.97 -4.30 3.00
C ARG A 198 -16.05 -3.22 1.92
N ASN A 199 -15.04 -3.16 1.05
CA ASN A 199 -14.97 -2.28 -0.12
C ASN A 199 -13.97 -2.82 -1.14
N LEU A 200 -13.92 -2.18 -2.31
CA LEU A 200 -13.08 -2.60 -3.43
C LEU A 200 -11.58 -2.46 -3.11
N HIS A 201 -11.17 -1.41 -2.41
CA HIS A 201 -9.79 -1.25 -1.94
C HIS A 201 -9.36 -2.43 -1.05
N ALA A 202 -10.14 -2.75 -0.01
CA ALA A 202 -9.84 -3.84 0.91
C ALA A 202 -9.86 -5.23 0.23
N LEU A 203 -10.62 -5.40 -0.85
CA LEU A 203 -10.54 -6.60 -1.68
C LEU A 203 -9.15 -6.71 -2.31
N TRP A 204 -8.68 -5.63 -2.96
CA TRP A 204 -7.37 -5.60 -3.60
C TRP A 204 -6.24 -5.85 -2.60
N ASP A 205 -6.29 -5.25 -1.42
CA ASP A 205 -5.31 -5.48 -0.35
C ASP A 205 -5.19 -6.95 0.05
N GLY A 206 -6.30 -7.69 0.00
CA GLY A 206 -6.38 -9.10 0.38
C GLY A 206 -5.92 -10.09 -0.69
N LEU A 207 -5.69 -9.69 -1.94
CA LEU A 207 -5.45 -10.62 -3.07
C LEU A 207 -4.17 -11.46 -2.91
N LEU A 208 -3.16 -10.97 -2.22
CA LEU A 208 -1.92 -11.68 -1.94
C LEU A 208 -1.95 -12.50 -0.62
N GLY A 209 -3.05 -12.54 0.07
CA GLY A 209 -3.23 -13.23 1.34
C GLY A 209 -3.59 -12.28 2.48
N GLY A 210 -4.00 -12.84 3.61
CA GLY A 210 -4.45 -12.08 4.78
C GLY A 210 -3.34 -11.88 5.82
N ARG A 211 -3.55 -12.43 7.03
CA ARG A 211 -2.59 -12.38 8.13
C ARG A 211 -1.36 -13.22 7.85
N TYR A 212 -0.28 -12.93 8.59
CA TYR A 212 0.95 -13.70 8.53
C TYR A 212 0.71 -15.20 8.75
N ASN A 213 1.20 -16.01 7.80
CA ASN A 213 1.31 -17.45 7.91
C ASN A 213 2.55 -17.90 7.10
N ALA A 214 3.56 -18.42 7.77
CA ALA A 214 4.83 -18.80 7.14
C ALA A 214 4.66 -19.80 5.98
N GLY A 215 3.78 -20.79 6.13
CA GLY A 215 3.49 -21.78 5.09
C GLY A 215 2.83 -21.15 3.87
N ASP A 216 1.86 -20.28 4.07
CA ASP A 216 1.19 -19.55 2.98
C ASP A 216 2.13 -18.60 2.26
N ILE A 217 2.98 -17.88 3.00
CA ILE A 217 3.98 -16.98 2.42
C ILE A 217 4.94 -17.76 1.53
N ALA A 218 5.51 -18.87 2.04
CA ALA A 218 6.42 -19.72 1.27
C ALA A 218 5.75 -20.31 0.02
N ARG A 219 4.52 -20.80 0.14
CA ARG A 219 3.75 -21.35 -0.98
C ARG A 219 3.50 -20.29 -2.05
N ARG A 220 2.98 -19.12 -1.67
CA ARG A 220 2.68 -18.01 -2.61
C ARG A 220 3.95 -17.43 -3.24
N ALA A 221 5.03 -17.29 -2.49
CA ALA A 221 6.32 -16.89 -3.03
C ALA A 221 6.82 -17.90 -4.10
N LYS A 222 6.61 -19.20 -3.87
CA LYS A 222 6.93 -20.25 -4.87
C LYS A 222 6.02 -20.16 -6.09
N GLU A 223 4.73 -19.90 -5.94
CA GLU A 223 3.78 -19.71 -7.03
C GLU A 223 4.18 -18.49 -7.90
N ILE A 224 4.48 -17.35 -7.30
CA ILE A 224 4.92 -16.13 -8.00
C ILE A 224 6.23 -16.38 -8.78
N LYS A 225 7.23 -17.02 -8.17
CA LYS A 225 8.48 -17.42 -8.85
C LYS A 225 8.22 -18.48 -9.95
N GLY A 226 7.17 -19.28 -9.82
CA GLY A 226 6.77 -20.33 -10.74
C GLY A 226 6.19 -19.81 -12.06
N ASP A 227 5.56 -18.64 -12.05
CA ASP A 227 5.17 -17.93 -13.27
C ASP A 227 6.41 -17.32 -13.93
N LYS A 228 7.05 -18.12 -14.80
CA LYS A 228 8.33 -17.76 -15.43
C LYS A 228 8.24 -16.52 -16.32
N GLU A 229 7.12 -16.30 -16.96
CA GLU A 229 6.90 -15.15 -17.83
C GLU A 229 6.82 -13.86 -17.00
N SER A 230 5.93 -13.81 -16.00
CA SER A 230 5.80 -12.67 -15.11
C SER A 230 7.08 -12.40 -14.32
N TRP A 231 7.79 -13.46 -13.87
CA TRP A 231 9.05 -13.32 -13.13
C TRP A 231 10.17 -12.71 -13.98
N LYS A 232 10.31 -13.15 -15.23
CA LYS A 232 11.27 -12.57 -16.19
C LYS A 232 10.91 -11.13 -16.58
N ALA A 233 9.62 -10.85 -16.76
CA ALA A 233 9.14 -9.47 -16.97
C ALA A 233 9.47 -8.58 -15.77
N ALA A 234 9.32 -9.08 -14.54
CA ALA A 234 9.67 -8.38 -13.31
C ALA A 234 11.17 -8.07 -13.21
N GLU A 235 12.05 -8.99 -13.60
CA GLU A 235 13.50 -8.77 -13.68
C GLU A 235 13.83 -7.59 -14.62
N THR A 236 13.15 -7.52 -15.76
CA THR A 236 13.32 -6.41 -16.72
C THR A 236 12.78 -5.11 -16.14
N ALA A 237 11.59 -5.12 -15.55
CA ALA A 237 10.97 -3.96 -14.90
C ALA A 237 11.77 -3.45 -13.70
N GLY A 238 12.51 -4.32 -13.01
CA GLY A 238 13.43 -4.00 -11.93
C GLY A 238 14.59 -3.08 -12.34
N LYS A 239 14.78 -2.81 -13.62
CA LYS A 239 15.75 -1.83 -14.13
C LYS A 239 15.25 -0.38 -14.07
N THR A 240 13.94 -0.17 -13.99
CA THR A 240 13.31 1.15 -13.85
C THR A 240 13.07 1.42 -12.38
N LEU A 241 13.82 2.38 -11.81
CA LEU A 241 13.83 2.66 -10.37
C LEU A 241 13.20 4.02 -10.01
N GLU A 242 12.36 4.54 -10.89
CA GLU A 242 11.65 5.82 -10.72
C GLU A 242 10.26 5.56 -10.12
N PRO A 243 9.98 6.01 -8.88
CA PRO A 243 8.69 5.75 -8.19
C PRO A 243 7.47 6.26 -8.96
N LEU A 244 7.57 7.40 -9.65
CA LEU A 244 6.47 7.95 -10.44
C LEU A 244 6.09 7.06 -11.62
N GLU A 245 7.06 6.35 -12.23
CA GLU A 245 6.77 5.38 -13.29
C GLU A 245 6.02 4.16 -12.74
N TRP A 246 6.34 3.68 -11.53
CA TRP A 246 5.62 2.58 -10.91
C TRP A 246 4.18 2.94 -10.58
N LEU A 247 3.97 4.16 -10.10
CA LEU A 247 2.64 4.70 -9.81
C LEU A 247 1.83 4.89 -11.10
N ARG A 248 2.47 5.36 -12.20
CA ARG A 248 1.82 5.45 -13.50
C ARG A 248 1.40 4.06 -14.01
N GLU A 249 2.29 3.05 -13.93
CA GLU A 249 1.94 1.66 -14.23
C GLU A 249 0.75 1.18 -13.40
N SER A 250 0.76 1.43 -12.09
CA SER A 250 -0.32 1.02 -11.18
C SER A 250 -1.63 1.73 -11.49
N SER A 251 -1.60 3.02 -11.84
CA SER A 251 -2.78 3.78 -12.28
C SER A 251 -3.37 3.22 -13.57
N GLU A 252 -2.54 2.86 -14.56
CA GLU A 252 -3.03 2.23 -15.80
C GLU A 252 -3.66 0.85 -15.53
N PHE A 253 -3.09 0.06 -14.62
CA PHE A 253 -3.73 -1.17 -14.17
C PHE A 253 -5.02 -0.89 -13.38
N GLY A 254 -5.08 0.20 -12.63
CA GLY A 254 -6.30 0.66 -11.96
C GLY A 254 -7.45 0.87 -12.94
N LYS A 255 -7.20 1.54 -14.06
CA LYS A 255 -8.21 1.74 -15.12
C LYS A 255 -8.74 0.42 -15.69
N SER A 256 -7.85 -0.56 -15.88
CA SER A 256 -8.19 -1.78 -16.61
C SER A 256 -8.71 -2.91 -15.71
N TYR A 257 -8.31 -2.95 -14.42
CA TYR A 257 -8.55 -4.08 -13.53
C TYR A 257 -9.30 -3.72 -12.24
N VAL A 258 -9.18 -2.47 -11.76
CA VAL A 258 -9.95 -2.01 -10.59
C VAL A 258 -11.30 -1.47 -11.02
N TYR A 259 -11.29 -0.49 -11.94
CA TYR A 259 -12.48 0.19 -12.42
C TYR A 259 -13.00 -0.44 -13.71
N THR A 260 -13.32 -1.74 -13.63
CA THR A 260 -13.90 -2.50 -14.77
C THR A 260 -15.33 -2.06 -15.07
N PRO A 261 -15.90 -2.45 -16.24
CA PRO A 261 -17.27 -2.09 -16.60
C PRO A 261 -18.30 -2.43 -15.52
N GLU A 262 -18.14 -3.54 -14.79
CA GLU A 262 -19.05 -3.93 -13.71
C GLU A 262 -19.02 -2.92 -12.56
N VAL A 263 -17.83 -2.44 -12.20
CA VAL A 263 -17.65 -1.43 -11.13
C VAL A 263 -18.19 -0.08 -11.61
N LEU A 264 -17.81 0.34 -12.82
CA LEU A 264 -18.25 1.62 -13.39
C LEU A 264 -19.76 1.68 -13.59
N SER A 265 -20.41 0.59 -14.01
CA SER A 265 -21.87 0.55 -14.16
C SER A 265 -22.59 0.83 -12.84
N ALA A 266 -22.09 0.33 -11.71
CA ALA A 266 -22.67 0.62 -10.40
C ALA A 266 -22.46 2.08 -9.98
N VAL A 267 -21.27 2.64 -10.24
CA VAL A 267 -20.97 4.05 -9.97
C VAL A 267 -21.85 4.98 -10.82
N GLU A 268 -21.97 4.71 -12.12
CA GLU A 268 -22.82 5.48 -13.02
C GLU A 268 -24.32 5.38 -12.67
N ALA A 269 -24.77 4.21 -12.19
CA ALA A 269 -26.14 4.05 -11.72
C ALA A 269 -26.43 4.93 -10.50
N ALA A 270 -25.50 4.98 -9.55
CA ALA A 270 -25.57 5.86 -8.39
C ALA A 270 -25.56 7.35 -8.81
N GLN A 271 -24.67 7.72 -9.73
CA GLN A 271 -24.58 9.07 -10.27
C GLN A 271 -25.92 9.49 -10.94
N ARG A 272 -26.48 8.66 -11.84
CA ARG A 272 -27.73 8.96 -12.55
C ARG A 272 -28.95 9.08 -11.63
N SER A 273 -28.97 8.31 -10.53
CA SER A 273 -30.07 8.38 -9.55
C SER A 273 -29.92 9.50 -8.52
N GLY A 274 -28.78 10.20 -8.50
CA GLY A 274 -28.47 11.19 -7.47
C GLY A 274 -28.25 10.56 -6.09
N ALA A 275 -27.89 9.28 -6.02
CA ALA A 275 -27.62 8.60 -4.75
C ALA A 275 -26.34 9.13 -4.10
N GLU A 276 -26.32 9.17 -2.76
CA GLU A 276 -25.14 9.61 -2.00
C GLU A 276 -24.02 8.55 -1.96
N LYS A 277 -24.33 7.29 -2.29
CA LYS A 277 -23.41 6.16 -2.19
C LYS A 277 -23.65 5.17 -3.34
N VAL A 278 -22.59 4.48 -3.72
CA VAL A 278 -22.67 3.35 -4.65
C VAL A 278 -23.29 2.14 -3.94
N GLU A 279 -24.20 1.45 -4.61
CA GLU A 279 -24.72 0.16 -4.15
C GLU A 279 -23.60 -0.90 -4.08
N THR A 280 -23.79 -1.90 -3.21
CA THR A 280 -22.79 -2.96 -3.02
C THR A 280 -22.60 -3.78 -4.30
N VAL A 281 -21.40 -3.70 -4.86
CA VAL A 281 -21.04 -4.39 -6.11
C VAL A 281 -20.80 -5.87 -5.83
N ASP A 282 -21.43 -6.74 -6.64
CA ASP A 282 -21.14 -8.17 -6.67
C ASP A 282 -20.18 -8.47 -7.82
N LEU A 283 -18.93 -8.72 -7.48
CA LEU A 283 -17.85 -8.90 -8.46
C LEU A 283 -17.86 -10.36 -8.97
N PRO A 284 -17.86 -10.58 -10.31
CA PRO A 284 -17.88 -11.93 -10.87
C PRO A 284 -16.55 -12.67 -10.63
N ALA A 285 -16.60 -14.01 -10.69
CA ALA A 285 -15.41 -14.85 -10.51
C ALA A 285 -14.29 -14.52 -11.51
N ALA A 286 -14.63 -14.09 -12.73
CA ALA A 286 -13.66 -13.66 -13.73
C ALA A 286 -12.85 -12.43 -13.27
N TYR A 287 -13.53 -11.44 -12.64
CA TYR A 287 -12.87 -10.28 -12.03
C TYR A 287 -11.85 -10.73 -10.97
N LEU A 288 -12.27 -11.59 -10.03
CA LEU A 288 -11.41 -12.05 -8.94
C LEU A 288 -10.19 -12.81 -9.45
N THR A 289 -10.36 -13.62 -10.49
CA THR A 289 -9.27 -14.35 -11.15
C THR A 289 -8.27 -13.41 -11.80
N ALA A 290 -8.75 -12.44 -12.58
CA ALA A 290 -7.90 -11.46 -13.26
C ALA A 290 -7.15 -10.55 -12.27
N ALA A 291 -7.86 -10.05 -11.23
CA ALA A 291 -7.28 -9.25 -10.16
C ALA A 291 -6.20 -10.02 -9.38
N GLY A 292 -6.45 -11.28 -9.04
CA GLY A 292 -5.48 -12.15 -8.36
C GLY A 292 -4.21 -12.41 -9.20
N ALA A 293 -4.38 -12.66 -10.49
CA ALA A 293 -3.22 -12.83 -11.40
C ALA A 293 -2.39 -11.54 -11.52
N LEU A 294 -3.06 -10.39 -11.65
CA LEU A 294 -2.38 -9.10 -11.65
C LEU A 294 -1.66 -8.83 -10.33
N ALA A 295 -2.28 -9.11 -9.19
CA ALA A 295 -1.66 -8.94 -7.89
C ALA A 295 -0.33 -9.72 -7.77
N GLN A 296 -0.28 -10.98 -8.20
CA GLN A 296 0.94 -11.78 -8.23
C GLN A 296 2.02 -11.17 -9.14
N LYS A 297 1.64 -10.70 -10.32
CA LYS A 297 2.55 -10.00 -11.24
C LYS A 297 3.10 -8.72 -10.61
N ARG A 298 2.25 -7.91 -9.95
CA ARG A 298 2.68 -6.68 -9.28
C ARG A 298 3.61 -6.97 -8.08
N ALA A 299 3.35 -8.06 -7.34
CA ALA A 299 4.24 -8.51 -6.27
C ALA A 299 5.64 -8.88 -6.78
N ALA A 300 5.73 -9.59 -7.92
CA ALA A 300 7.02 -9.88 -8.55
C ALA A 300 7.77 -8.60 -8.94
N PHE A 301 7.09 -7.61 -9.54
CA PHE A 301 7.69 -6.32 -9.93
C PHE A 301 8.20 -5.55 -8.71
N ALA A 302 7.37 -5.44 -7.66
CA ALA A 302 7.75 -4.80 -6.40
C ALA A 302 9.00 -5.45 -5.78
N SER A 303 9.05 -6.78 -5.76
CA SER A 303 10.17 -7.53 -5.18
C SER A 303 11.49 -7.29 -5.90
N HIS A 304 11.50 -7.28 -7.24
CA HIS A 304 12.71 -6.99 -8.02
C HIS A 304 13.20 -5.55 -7.83
N ARG A 305 12.27 -4.60 -7.78
CA ARG A 305 12.56 -3.17 -7.54
C ARG A 305 13.09 -2.93 -6.13
N LEU A 306 12.48 -3.53 -5.12
CA LEU A 306 12.94 -3.46 -3.72
C LEU A 306 14.34 -4.04 -3.55
N ALA A 307 14.57 -5.24 -4.07
CA ALA A 307 15.88 -5.89 -4.02
C ALA A 307 16.96 -5.02 -4.66
N LYS A 308 16.66 -4.43 -5.81
CA LYS A 308 17.60 -3.57 -6.53
C LYS A 308 17.91 -2.30 -5.75
N LEU A 309 16.89 -1.61 -5.22
CA LEU A 309 17.08 -0.39 -4.45
C LEU A 309 17.87 -0.64 -3.16
N LEU A 310 17.51 -1.65 -2.37
CA LEU A 310 18.27 -1.99 -1.16
C LEU A 310 19.73 -2.35 -1.49
N SER A 311 19.97 -3.06 -2.61
CA SER A 311 21.32 -3.40 -3.05
C SER A 311 22.15 -2.20 -3.51
N GLU A 312 21.53 -1.15 -4.02
CA GLU A 312 22.21 0.07 -4.47
C GLU A 312 22.40 1.07 -3.33
N ASP A 313 21.41 1.22 -2.46
CA ASP A 313 21.37 2.28 -1.45
C ASP A 313 22.06 1.89 -0.13
N LEU A 314 22.41 0.59 0.09
CA LEU A 314 23.13 0.07 1.27
C LEU A 314 24.60 -0.29 0.98
N LYS A 315 25.23 0.40 0.07
CA LYS A 315 26.66 0.19 -0.26
C LYS A 315 27.58 0.73 0.81
#